data_ce8710c94c6621adbe84a476d53c9d3e
#
_entry.id   ce8710c94c6621adbe84a476d53c9d3e
#
_cell.length_a   1.000
_cell.length_b   1.000
_cell.length_c   1.000
_cell.angle_alpha   90.00
_cell.angle_beta   90.00
_cell.angle_gamma   90.00
#
_symmetry.space_group_name_H-M   'P 1'
#
loop_
_entity.id
_entity.type
_entity.pdbx_description
1 polymer ?
#
loop_
_entity_poly.entity_id
_entity_poly.type
_entity_poly.pdbx_seq_one_letter_code
_entity_poly.pdbx_strand_id
1 'polypeptide(L)'
;METFKNQIESLVSQGYRLAAAQAKVAHDAILLAMSRCGFKAHSTIKGGVMMSHITNDIRRTTMDMDIAFIRRSISDLSVQRFVRKLNCLPGIKISQFGTISELRHDDYRGKRIYLDVSDSSLTTPIRTKLDIGVHTHNEIDQVDYHFELTSASESTELLVNPNEQIFTEKLLSLLRHRTLSTRPKDIFDMYYLIEKVDLQKLSFCFDTLIYTNKKIQPNNIDDIIAILLDVFSSRQFMRRLSTAKANWLMIEPSEVVGKLIDFLKTLV
;
A
#
# COMPACT_ATOMS: atom_id res chain seq x y z
N MET A 1 -3.83 8.95 25.23
CA MET A 1 -4.23 8.75 23.79
C MET A 1 -5.73 9.01 23.70
N GLU A 2 -6.15 9.74 22.67
CA GLU A 2 -7.57 9.95 22.39
C GLU A 2 -8.26 8.62 22.08
N THR A 3 -9.54 8.46 22.50
CA THR A 3 -10.27 7.21 22.28
C THR A 3 -10.56 6.97 20.79
N PHE A 4 -10.66 5.70 20.40
CA PHE A 4 -10.97 5.36 19.00
C PHE A 4 -12.30 5.94 18.53
N LYS A 5 -13.30 5.97 19.42
CA LYS A 5 -14.58 6.60 19.10
C LYS A 5 -14.41 8.07 18.71
N ASN A 6 -13.70 8.86 19.51
CA ASN A 6 -13.47 10.29 19.24
C ASN A 6 -12.66 10.49 17.94
N GLN A 7 -11.62 9.69 17.71
CA GLN A 7 -10.82 9.73 16.48
C GLN A 7 -11.68 9.46 15.24
N ILE A 8 -12.55 8.43 15.31
CA ILE A 8 -13.47 8.10 14.20
C ILE A 8 -14.47 9.24 13.96
N GLU A 9 -15.07 9.79 15.01
CA GLU A 9 -16.01 10.91 14.92
C GLU A 9 -15.33 12.15 14.31
N SER A 10 -14.10 12.45 14.71
CA SER A 10 -13.30 13.53 14.13
C SER A 10 -13.05 13.32 12.64
N LEU A 11 -12.62 12.13 12.20
CA LEU A 11 -12.40 11.82 10.79
C LEU A 11 -13.70 11.90 9.98
N VAL A 12 -14.82 11.42 10.53
CA VAL A 12 -16.14 11.51 9.86
C VAL A 12 -16.55 12.98 9.69
N SER A 13 -16.31 13.84 10.69
CA SER A 13 -16.58 15.28 10.60
C SER A 13 -15.71 15.97 9.52
N GLN A 14 -14.52 15.43 9.22
CA GLN A 14 -13.64 15.89 8.14
C GLN A 14 -14.07 15.37 6.75
N GLY A 15 -15.13 14.54 6.67
CA GLY A 15 -15.66 14.01 5.40
C GLY A 15 -15.25 12.59 5.06
N TYR A 16 -14.55 11.87 5.94
CA TYR A 16 -14.29 10.44 5.73
C TYR A 16 -15.58 9.62 5.84
N ARG A 17 -15.74 8.63 4.97
CA ARG A 17 -16.77 7.61 5.18
C ARG A 17 -16.44 6.80 6.43
N LEU A 18 -17.45 6.41 7.21
CA LEU A 18 -17.27 5.71 8.48
C LEU A 18 -16.31 4.52 8.40
N ALA A 19 -16.48 3.65 7.40
CA ALA A 19 -15.60 2.49 7.22
C ALA A 19 -14.13 2.89 6.93
N ALA A 20 -13.90 3.97 6.19
CA ALA A 20 -12.57 4.49 5.92
C ALA A 20 -11.94 5.14 7.17
N ALA A 21 -12.72 5.85 7.96
CA ALA A 21 -12.30 6.40 9.25
C ALA A 21 -11.88 5.29 10.23
N GLN A 22 -12.71 4.26 10.34
CA GLN A 22 -12.40 3.07 11.16
C GLN A 22 -11.10 2.39 10.70
N ALA A 23 -10.96 2.14 9.39
CA ALA A 23 -9.76 1.52 8.84
C ALA A 23 -8.51 2.36 9.14
N LYS A 24 -8.59 3.69 8.96
CA LYS A 24 -7.46 4.60 9.27
C LYS A 24 -7.06 4.52 10.75
N VAL A 25 -8.00 4.60 11.68
CA VAL A 25 -7.72 4.49 13.12
C VAL A 25 -7.07 3.14 13.46
N ALA A 26 -7.57 2.04 12.88
CA ALA A 26 -6.97 0.72 13.10
C ALA A 26 -5.56 0.62 12.51
N HIS A 27 -5.32 1.16 11.31
CA HIS A 27 -4.00 1.19 10.69
C HIS A 27 -3.02 2.01 11.52
N ASP A 28 -3.41 3.19 11.98
CA ASP A 28 -2.58 4.07 12.80
C ASP A 28 -2.18 3.39 14.13
N ALA A 29 -3.11 2.68 14.77
CA ALA A 29 -2.82 1.89 15.97
C ALA A 29 -1.81 0.76 15.68
N ILE A 30 -1.92 0.08 14.54
CA ILE A 30 -0.98 -0.97 14.13
C ILE A 30 0.40 -0.36 13.83
N LEU A 31 0.48 0.75 13.10
CA LEU A 31 1.74 1.45 12.81
C LEU A 31 2.46 1.86 14.10
N LEU A 32 1.73 2.45 15.03
CA LEU A 32 2.27 2.83 16.35
C LEU A 32 2.76 1.62 17.14
N ALA A 33 1.99 0.52 17.15
CA ALA A 33 2.40 -0.72 17.80
C ALA A 33 3.66 -1.30 17.16
N MET A 34 3.76 -1.30 15.82
CA MET A 34 4.95 -1.80 15.11
C MET A 34 6.21 -1.04 15.48
N SER A 35 6.15 0.28 15.63
CA SER A 35 7.31 1.08 16.02
C SER A 35 7.77 0.78 17.45
N ARG A 36 6.82 0.51 18.38
CA ARG A 36 7.10 0.28 19.80
C ARG A 36 7.48 -1.16 20.12
N CYS A 37 7.06 -2.14 19.32
CA CYS A 37 7.28 -3.56 19.60
C CYS A 37 8.57 -4.15 19.00
N GLY A 38 9.48 -3.31 18.48
CA GLY A 38 10.77 -3.73 17.93
C GLY A 38 10.69 -4.32 16.52
N PHE A 39 9.65 -3.98 15.74
CA PHE A 39 9.54 -4.37 14.32
C PHE A 39 9.97 -3.26 13.36
N LYS A 40 10.35 -2.07 13.84
CA LYS A 40 10.76 -0.93 13.01
C LYS A 40 11.79 -1.34 11.94
N ALA A 41 12.89 -2.00 12.32
CA ALA A 41 13.97 -2.40 11.42
C ALA A 41 13.73 -3.74 10.70
N HIS A 42 12.60 -4.38 10.91
CA HIS A 42 12.31 -5.74 10.43
C HIS A 42 11.08 -5.86 9.55
N SER A 43 10.50 -4.74 9.21
CA SER A 43 9.33 -4.67 8.32
C SER A 43 9.30 -3.36 7.57
N THR A 44 8.73 -3.38 6.38
CA THR A 44 8.46 -2.20 5.57
C THR A 44 6.98 -2.08 5.29
N ILE A 45 6.45 -0.86 5.35
CA ILE A 45 5.08 -0.55 4.98
C ILE A 45 5.03 -0.29 3.48
N LYS A 46 3.99 -0.79 2.83
CA LYS A 46 3.83 -0.64 1.39
C LYS A 46 2.37 -0.45 0.97
N GLY A 47 2.15 -0.34 -0.32
CA GLY A 47 0.81 -0.38 -0.90
C GLY A 47 -0.09 0.81 -0.53
N GLY A 48 -1.35 0.49 -0.21
CA GLY A 48 -2.40 1.48 -0.05
C GLY A 48 -2.26 2.38 1.17
N VAL A 49 -1.73 1.85 2.30
CA VAL A 49 -1.52 2.64 3.52
C VAL A 49 -0.49 3.72 3.26
N MET A 50 0.63 3.36 2.63
CA MET A 50 1.66 4.34 2.29
C MET A 50 1.11 5.44 1.38
N MET A 51 0.38 5.08 0.31
CA MET A 51 -0.25 6.06 -0.57
C MET A 51 -1.24 6.97 0.16
N SER A 52 -2.02 6.44 1.11
CA SER A 52 -2.95 7.25 1.92
C SER A 52 -2.23 8.31 2.76
N HIS A 53 -1.06 7.98 3.30
CA HIS A 53 -0.25 8.92 4.08
C HIS A 53 0.50 9.93 3.20
N ILE A 54 1.11 9.49 2.09
CA ILE A 54 1.84 10.40 1.17
C ILE A 54 0.88 11.44 0.55
N THR A 55 -0.35 11.04 0.21
CA THR A 55 -1.30 11.94 -0.45
C THR A 55 -2.03 12.84 0.53
N ASN A 56 -2.22 12.38 1.75
CA ASN A 56 -3.07 13.01 2.77
C ASN A 56 -4.44 13.45 2.23
N ASP A 57 -5.00 12.71 1.25
CA ASP A 57 -6.28 13.02 0.61
C ASP A 57 -7.37 12.06 1.11
N ILE A 58 -8.48 12.62 1.60
CA ILE A 58 -9.62 11.85 2.14
C ILE A 58 -10.25 10.91 1.11
N ARG A 59 -10.04 11.14 -0.19
CA ARG A 59 -10.51 10.30 -1.28
C ARG A 59 -9.55 9.11 -1.53
N ARG A 60 -8.27 9.24 -1.11
CA ARG A 60 -7.25 8.19 -1.26
C ARG A 60 -7.17 7.29 -0.03
N THR A 61 -8.28 6.72 0.36
CA THR A 61 -8.35 5.78 1.48
C THR A 61 -8.03 4.35 1.07
N THR A 62 -7.63 3.53 2.04
CA THR A 62 -7.46 2.09 1.90
C THR A 62 -8.14 1.36 3.05
N MET A 63 -8.62 0.15 2.77
CA MET A 63 -9.24 -0.72 3.78
C MET A 63 -8.28 -1.82 4.24
N ASP A 64 -7.23 -2.06 3.47
CA ASP A 64 -6.27 -3.12 3.67
C ASP A 64 -4.90 -2.54 3.98
N MET A 65 -4.13 -3.25 4.78
CA MET A 65 -2.75 -2.92 5.08
C MET A 65 -1.82 -3.97 4.47
N ASP A 66 -0.77 -3.51 3.81
CA ASP A 66 0.26 -4.36 3.21
C ASP A 66 1.60 -4.07 3.89
N ILE A 67 2.28 -5.12 4.37
CA ILE A 67 3.63 -5.03 4.91
C ILE A 67 4.53 -6.12 4.30
N ALA A 68 5.84 -5.92 4.36
CA ALA A 68 6.78 -7.00 4.08
C ALA A 68 7.78 -7.14 5.23
N PHE A 69 8.06 -8.38 5.63
CA PHE A 69 9.09 -8.68 6.61
C PHE A 69 10.47 -8.61 5.96
N ILE A 70 11.41 -7.93 6.60
CA ILE A 70 12.79 -7.80 6.17
C ILE A 70 13.63 -8.83 6.94
N ARG A 71 14.26 -9.77 6.21
CA ARG A 71 15.13 -10.83 6.77
C ARG A 71 14.46 -11.63 7.89
N ARG A 72 13.14 -11.87 7.76
CA ARG A 72 12.35 -12.66 8.72
C ARG A 72 11.46 -13.65 7.99
N SER A 73 11.23 -14.78 8.65
CA SER A 73 10.30 -15.81 8.19
C SER A 73 8.84 -15.34 8.28
N ILE A 74 8.01 -15.76 7.32
CA ILE A 74 6.55 -15.62 7.32
C ILE A 74 5.83 -16.93 7.70
N SER A 75 6.49 -17.84 8.43
CA SER A 75 5.80 -19.01 8.99
C SER A 75 4.64 -18.56 9.88
N ASP A 76 3.62 -19.41 10.03
CA ASP A 76 2.46 -19.09 10.88
C ASP A 76 2.90 -18.72 12.31
N LEU A 77 3.89 -19.43 12.84
CA LEU A 77 4.46 -19.13 14.15
C LEU A 77 5.09 -17.72 14.22
N SER A 78 5.80 -17.31 13.17
CA SER A 78 6.39 -15.97 13.07
C SER A 78 5.31 -14.88 13.00
N VAL A 79 4.26 -15.10 12.21
CA VAL A 79 3.11 -14.20 12.10
C VAL A 79 2.36 -14.11 13.44
N GLN A 80 2.12 -15.23 14.11
CA GLN A 80 1.48 -15.23 15.44
C GLN A 80 2.33 -14.49 16.50
N ARG A 81 3.66 -14.64 16.46
CA ARG A 81 4.58 -13.90 17.35
C ARG A 81 4.53 -12.40 17.06
N PHE A 82 4.46 -12.02 15.80
CA PHE A 82 4.29 -10.62 15.39
C PHE A 82 2.99 -10.05 15.98
N VAL A 83 1.85 -10.70 15.75
CA VAL A 83 0.55 -10.23 16.26
C VAL A 83 0.56 -10.11 17.81
N ARG A 84 1.14 -11.08 18.52
CA ARG A 84 1.26 -10.99 19.99
C ARG A 84 2.06 -9.76 20.43
N LYS A 85 3.12 -9.42 19.72
CA LYS A 85 3.94 -8.24 20.02
C LYS A 85 3.24 -6.91 19.74
N LEU A 86 2.27 -6.86 18.82
CA LEU A 86 1.47 -5.66 18.57
C LEU A 86 0.64 -5.23 19.80
N ASN A 87 0.39 -6.12 20.77
CA ASN A 87 -0.29 -5.77 22.02
C ASN A 87 0.63 -5.05 23.02
N CYS A 88 1.44 -4.13 22.58
CA CYS A 88 2.36 -3.33 23.41
C CYS A 88 1.80 -1.96 23.81
N LEU A 89 0.65 -1.56 23.27
CA LEU A 89 0.05 -0.26 23.53
C LEU A 89 -0.94 -0.33 24.70
N PRO A 90 -0.78 0.50 25.75
CA PRO A 90 -1.72 0.52 26.88
C PRO A 90 -3.13 0.88 26.41
N GLY A 91 -4.12 0.11 26.83
CA GLY A 91 -5.53 0.36 26.54
C GLY A 91 -6.00 -0.02 25.15
N ILE A 92 -5.09 -0.45 24.25
CA ILE A 92 -5.43 -0.93 22.91
C ILE A 92 -5.21 -2.44 22.84
N LYS A 93 -6.19 -3.14 22.31
CA LYS A 93 -6.14 -4.59 22.07
C LYS A 93 -6.05 -4.84 20.56
N ILE A 94 -5.02 -5.58 20.14
CA ILE A 94 -4.85 -6.06 18.77
C ILE A 94 -4.78 -7.58 18.82
N SER A 95 -5.71 -8.27 18.18
CA SER A 95 -5.78 -9.73 18.20
C SER A 95 -6.09 -10.28 16.81
N GLN A 96 -5.58 -11.48 16.53
CA GLN A 96 -5.91 -12.18 15.29
C GLN A 96 -7.37 -12.64 15.32
N PHE A 97 -8.06 -12.41 14.21
CA PHE A 97 -9.37 -13.00 13.93
C PHE A 97 -9.24 -14.12 12.89
N GLY A 98 -9.81 -15.27 13.20
CA GLY A 98 -9.79 -16.41 12.29
C GLY A 98 -8.40 -17.03 12.08
N THR A 99 -8.22 -17.69 10.93
CA THR A 99 -6.99 -18.42 10.59
C THR A 99 -6.07 -17.59 9.70
N ILE A 100 -4.79 -17.96 9.69
CA ILE A 100 -3.80 -17.44 8.73
C ILE A 100 -4.06 -18.14 7.39
N SER A 101 -4.19 -17.37 6.31
CA SER A 101 -4.33 -17.90 4.96
C SER A 101 -3.10 -17.64 4.11
N GLU A 102 -2.75 -18.58 3.24
CA GLU A 102 -1.69 -18.42 2.27
C GLU A 102 -2.12 -17.46 1.16
N LEU A 103 -1.27 -16.47 0.88
CA LEU A 103 -1.35 -15.70 -0.34
C LEU A 103 -0.42 -16.34 -1.36
N ARG A 104 -1.02 -16.98 -2.35
CA ARG A 104 -0.28 -17.51 -3.49
C ARG A 104 -0.25 -16.44 -4.57
N HIS A 105 0.73 -15.57 -4.49
CA HIS A 105 1.10 -14.74 -5.63
C HIS A 105 2.15 -15.49 -6.45
N ASP A 106 2.11 -15.27 -7.73
CA ASP A 106 3.00 -15.97 -8.66
C ASP A 106 4.50 -15.73 -8.39
N ASP A 107 4.85 -14.60 -7.77
CA ASP A 107 6.24 -14.20 -7.55
C ASP A 107 6.70 -14.30 -6.08
N TYR A 108 5.77 -14.34 -5.13
CA TYR A 108 6.14 -14.46 -3.73
C TYR A 108 5.06 -15.17 -2.91
N ARG A 109 5.49 -15.84 -1.86
CA ARG A 109 4.59 -16.38 -0.85
C ARG A 109 4.29 -15.30 0.17
N GLY A 110 3.03 -15.13 0.48
CA GLY A 110 2.57 -14.21 1.51
C GLY A 110 1.58 -14.87 2.45
N LYS A 111 1.27 -14.19 3.52
CA LYS A 111 0.25 -14.58 4.48
C LYS A 111 -0.79 -13.48 4.59
N ARG A 112 -2.05 -13.86 4.69
CA ARG A 112 -3.16 -12.97 5.02
C ARG A 112 -3.70 -13.29 6.38
N ILE A 113 -3.87 -12.25 7.19
CA ILE A 113 -4.55 -12.34 8.48
C ILE A 113 -5.59 -11.23 8.59
N TYR A 114 -6.57 -11.46 9.43
CA TYR A 114 -7.47 -10.41 9.88
C TYR A 114 -7.13 -10.07 11.33
N LEU A 115 -7.11 -8.78 11.63
CA LEU A 115 -6.87 -8.27 12.98
C LEU A 115 -8.13 -7.56 13.46
N ASP A 116 -8.51 -7.85 14.70
CA ASP A 116 -9.47 -7.10 15.46
C ASP A 116 -8.72 -6.10 16.35
N VAL A 117 -8.99 -4.81 16.15
CA VAL A 117 -8.33 -3.68 16.82
C VAL A 117 -9.39 -2.92 17.61
N SER A 118 -9.17 -2.71 18.91
CA SER A 118 -10.15 -2.03 19.77
C SER A 118 -9.49 -1.35 20.96
N ASP A 119 -10.19 -0.38 21.51
CA ASP A 119 -9.99 0.17 22.84
C ASP A 119 -11.28 0.04 23.68
N SER A 120 -11.30 0.59 24.89
CA SER A 120 -12.45 0.54 25.79
C SER A 120 -13.67 1.35 25.32
N SER A 121 -13.53 2.22 24.32
CA SER A 121 -14.59 3.07 23.81
C SER A 121 -15.47 2.39 22.75
N LEU A 122 -14.99 1.30 22.17
CA LEU A 122 -15.70 0.57 21.13
C LEU A 122 -16.41 -0.67 21.67
N THR A 123 -17.69 -0.82 21.33
CA THR A 123 -18.46 -2.04 21.63
C THR A 123 -18.11 -3.21 20.71
N THR A 124 -17.66 -2.91 19.50
CA THR A 124 -17.25 -3.91 18.49
C THR A 124 -15.86 -3.52 17.96
N PRO A 125 -14.91 -4.45 17.92
CA PRO A 125 -13.59 -4.16 17.39
C PRO A 125 -13.63 -3.81 15.90
N ILE A 126 -12.70 -2.97 15.47
CA ILE A 126 -12.49 -2.68 14.05
C ILE A 126 -11.73 -3.84 13.44
N ARG A 127 -12.30 -4.46 12.41
CA ARG A 127 -11.63 -5.52 11.68
C ARG A 127 -10.89 -4.97 10.48
N THR A 128 -9.60 -5.23 10.41
CA THR A 128 -8.75 -4.88 9.28
C THR A 128 -8.03 -6.10 8.71
N LYS A 129 -7.79 -6.08 7.41
CA LYS A 129 -7.02 -7.10 6.70
C LYS A 129 -5.55 -6.66 6.64
N LEU A 130 -4.65 -7.58 7.00
CA LEU A 130 -3.21 -7.40 6.90
C LEU A 130 -2.62 -8.49 6.00
N ASP A 131 -2.00 -8.08 4.91
CA ASP A 131 -1.23 -8.92 4.00
C ASP A 131 0.26 -8.77 4.32
N ILE A 132 0.91 -9.90 4.60
CA ILE A 132 2.32 -9.95 5.03
C ILE A 132 3.12 -10.68 3.97
N GLY A 133 4.03 -9.99 3.30
CA GLY A 133 5.01 -10.57 2.37
C GLY A 133 6.40 -10.67 2.98
N VAL A 134 7.36 -11.03 2.14
CA VAL A 134 8.80 -10.95 2.44
C VAL A 134 9.41 -9.91 1.51
N HIS A 135 10.23 -9.03 2.07
CA HIS A 135 11.07 -8.15 1.27
C HIS A 135 12.24 -8.96 0.70
N THR A 136 12.20 -9.21 -0.61
CA THR A 136 13.15 -10.09 -1.31
C THR A 136 14.25 -9.34 -2.05
N HIS A 137 14.04 -8.06 -2.34
CA HIS A 137 14.95 -7.22 -3.12
C HIS A 137 15.79 -6.35 -2.18
N ASN A 138 16.77 -6.98 -1.51
CA ASN A 138 17.62 -6.30 -0.53
C ASN A 138 18.52 -5.20 -1.12
N GLU A 139 18.64 -5.15 -2.44
CA GLU A 139 19.34 -4.12 -3.22
C GLU A 139 18.54 -2.80 -3.33
N ILE A 140 17.23 -2.83 -3.04
CA ILE A 140 16.39 -1.63 -2.96
C ILE A 140 16.30 -1.21 -1.49
N ASP A 141 16.97 -0.13 -1.13
CA ASP A 141 16.95 0.39 0.22
C ASP A 141 15.56 0.91 0.59
N GLN A 142 15.10 0.51 1.76
CA GLN A 142 13.88 1.05 2.36
C GLN A 142 14.19 2.37 3.04
N VAL A 143 13.22 3.28 3.07
CA VAL A 143 13.40 4.63 3.61
C VAL A 143 12.64 4.79 4.93
N ASP A 144 13.19 5.57 5.85
CA ASP A 144 12.46 5.99 7.04
C ASP A 144 11.38 6.99 6.65
N TYR A 145 10.16 6.79 7.15
CA TYR A 145 9.02 7.67 6.92
C TYR A 145 8.35 8.03 8.23
N HIS A 146 8.10 9.33 8.41
CA HIS A 146 7.41 9.86 9.57
C HIS A 146 5.90 9.84 9.33
N PHE A 147 5.18 9.00 10.08
CA PHE A 147 3.73 8.89 10.03
C PHE A 147 3.10 9.85 11.02
N GLU A 148 2.34 10.81 10.53
CA GLU A 148 1.39 11.58 11.33
C GLU A 148 0.14 10.73 11.54
N LEU A 149 -0.17 10.42 12.80
CA LEU A 149 -1.28 9.56 13.16
C LEU A 149 -2.54 10.38 13.43
N THR A 150 -3.72 9.77 13.31
CA THR A 150 -5.00 10.42 13.60
C THR A 150 -5.08 11.00 14.99
N SER A 151 -4.48 10.33 15.98
CA SER A 151 -4.26 10.91 17.30
C SER A 151 -3.14 11.96 17.23
N ALA A 152 -3.50 13.23 17.22
CA ALA A 152 -2.58 14.36 17.07
C ALA A 152 -1.42 14.41 18.10
N SER A 153 -1.51 13.65 19.20
CA SER A 153 -0.44 13.51 20.20
C SER A 153 0.60 12.45 19.86
N GLU A 154 0.39 11.69 18.79
CA GLU A 154 1.22 10.53 18.45
C GLU A 154 1.74 10.64 17.02
N SER A 155 3.00 10.36 16.86
CA SER A 155 3.65 10.17 15.57
C SER A 155 4.57 8.96 15.65
N THR A 156 4.95 8.41 14.52
CA THR A 156 5.86 7.28 14.51
C THR A 156 6.69 7.25 13.25
N GLU A 157 7.84 6.61 13.32
CA GLU A 157 8.76 6.46 12.20
C GLU A 157 8.98 4.97 11.93
N LEU A 158 8.73 4.55 10.69
CA LEU A 158 8.87 3.17 10.23
C LEU A 158 9.52 3.15 8.85
N LEU A 159 10.11 2.01 8.50
CA LEU A 159 10.59 1.77 7.14
C LEU A 159 9.42 1.61 6.18
N VAL A 160 9.55 2.21 5.01
CA VAL A 160 8.58 2.13 3.92
C VAL A 160 9.27 1.83 2.60
N ASN A 161 8.53 1.27 1.64
CA ASN A 161 9.02 1.21 0.27
C ASN A 161 9.20 2.64 -0.28
N PRO A 162 10.32 2.96 -0.93
CA PRO A 162 10.50 4.26 -1.59
C PRO A 162 9.47 4.46 -2.71
N ASN A 163 9.24 5.71 -3.10
CA ASN A 163 8.25 6.06 -4.13
C ASN A 163 8.50 5.34 -5.44
N GLU A 164 9.76 5.15 -5.82
CA GLU A 164 10.19 4.46 -7.03
C GLU A 164 9.78 2.98 -7.00
N GLN A 165 9.96 2.32 -5.86
CA GLN A 165 9.52 0.94 -5.70
C GLN A 165 7.99 0.85 -5.71
N ILE A 166 7.27 1.78 -5.06
CA ILE A 166 5.80 1.82 -5.07
C ILE A 166 5.29 2.00 -6.50
N PHE A 167 5.87 2.93 -7.26
CA PHE A 167 5.55 3.15 -8.67
C PHE A 167 5.77 1.87 -9.48
N THR A 168 6.95 1.28 -9.34
CA THR A 168 7.35 0.07 -10.09
C THR A 168 6.48 -1.14 -9.77
N GLU A 169 6.15 -1.39 -8.49
CA GLU A 169 5.25 -2.49 -8.10
C GLU A 169 3.84 -2.33 -8.67
N LYS A 170 3.33 -1.08 -8.77
CA LYS A 170 2.04 -0.78 -9.39
C LYS A 170 2.07 -0.98 -10.90
N LEU A 171 3.11 -0.49 -11.54
CA LEU A 171 3.34 -0.71 -12.98
C LEU A 171 3.46 -2.21 -13.28
N LEU A 172 4.26 -2.95 -12.53
CA LEU A 172 4.42 -4.40 -12.64
C LEU A 172 3.07 -5.14 -12.51
N SER A 173 2.24 -4.73 -11.56
CA SER A 173 0.90 -5.27 -11.40
C SER A 173 0.01 -5.02 -12.64
N LEU A 174 0.09 -3.81 -13.21
CA LEU A 174 -0.66 -3.46 -14.42
C LEU A 174 -0.17 -4.24 -15.64
N LEU A 175 1.15 -4.34 -15.85
CA LEU A 175 1.75 -5.10 -16.94
C LEU A 175 1.37 -6.58 -16.89
N ARG A 176 1.27 -7.15 -15.69
CA ARG A 176 0.89 -8.54 -15.46
C ARG A 176 -0.57 -8.82 -15.77
N HIS A 177 -1.45 -7.99 -15.25
CA HIS A 177 -2.89 -8.20 -15.33
C HIS A 177 -3.55 -7.52 -16.53
N ARG A 178 -2.85 -6.56 -17.14
CA ARG A 178 -3.31 -5.81 -18.32
C ARG A 178 -4.75 -5.31 -18.14
N THR A 179 -5.59 -5.50 -19.12
CA THR A 179 -7.00 -5.10 -19.08
C THR A 179 -7.83 -5.81 -18.00
N LEU A 180 -7.34 -6.92 -17.43
CA LEU A 180 -7.98 -7.65 -16.33
C LEU A 180 -7.63 -7.08 -14.94
N SER A 181 -6.75 -6.07 -14.85
CA SER A 181 -6.38 -5.46 -13.58
C SER A 181 -7.62 -4.99 -12.81
N THR A 182 -7.74 -5.41 -11.56
CA THR A 182 -8.80 -5.00 -10.63
C THR A 182 -8.42 -3.78 -9.78
N ARG A 183 -7.26 -3.17 -10.06
CA ARG A 183 -6.66 -2.07 -9.29
C ARG A 183 -6.60 -0.75 -10.09
N PRO A 184 -7.73 -0.20 -10.57
CA PRO A 184 -7.72 1.03 -11.37
C PRO A 184 -7.17 2.25 -10.60
N LYS A 185 -7.20 2.25 -9.25
CA LYS A 185 -6.57 3.30 -8.43
C LYS A 185 -5.06 3.42 -8.66
N ASP A 186 -4.38 2.32 -8.99
CA ASP A 186 -2.92 2.32 -9.15
C ASP A 186 -2.46 3.24 -10.29
N ILE A 187 -3.32 3.47 -11.31
CA ILE A 187 -3.04 4.41 -12.40
C ILE A 187 -2.92 5.85 -11.85
N PHE A 188 -3.85 6.25 -11.00
CA PHE A 188 -3.85 7.58 -10.38
C PHE A 188 -2.75 7.72 -9.32
N ASP A 189 -2.42 6.64 -8.62
CA ASP A 189 -1.29 6.60 -7.69
C ASP A 189 0.04 6.79 -8.44
N MET A 190 0.24 6.11 -9.58
CA MET A 190 1.43 6.30 -10.42
C MET A 190 1.51 7.72 -10.97
N TYR A 191 0.41 8.28 -11.47
CA TYR A 191 0.35 9.67 -11.93
C TYR A 191 0.79 10.65 -10.82
N TYR A 192 0.29 10.48 -9.61
CA TYR A 192 0.67 11.30 -8.46
C TYR A 192 2.16 11.19 -8.10
N LEU A 193 2.74 10.01 -8.32
CA LEU A 193 4.14 9.75 -8.00
C LEU A 193 5.12 10.27 -9.06
N ILE A 194 4.71 10.59 -10.29
CA ILE A 194 5.58 11.05 -11.38
C ILE A 194 6.52 12.17 -10.92
N GLU A 195 6.01 13.14 -10.17
CA GLU A 195 6.76 14.32 -9.71
C GLU A 195 7.52 14.08 -8.39
N LYS A 196 7.49 12.85 -7.87
CA LYS A 196 8.04 12.48 -6.55
C LYS A 196 9.09 11.37 -6.63
N VAL A 197 9.37 10.87 -7.81
CA VAL A 197 10.34 9.81 -8.04
C VAL A 197 11.64 10.39 -8.58
N ASP A 198 12.76 9.82 -8.11
CA ASP A 198 14.07 10.03 -8.69
C ASP A 198 14.24 9.09 -9.90
N LEU A 199 14.61 9.63 -11.07
CA LEU A 199 14.67 8.86 -12.31
C LEU A 199 15.75 7.76 -12.28
N GLN A 200 16.88 8.00 -11.61
CA GLN A 200 17.95 7.00 -11.52
C GLN A 200 17.52 5.83 -10.63
N LYS A 201 16.90 6.13 -9.48
CA LYS A 201 16.36 5.11 -8.58
C LYS A 201 15.19 4.36 -9.23
N LEU A 202 14.36 5.05 -10.01
CA LEU A 202 13.25 4.43 -10.74
C LEU A 202 13.77 3.46 -11.81
N SER A 203 14.78 3.85 -12.59
CA SER A 203 15.45 2.97 -13.56
C SER A 203 16.00 1.73 -12.86
N PHE A 204 16.70 1.90 -11.73
CA PHE A 204 17.19 0.79 -10.93
C PHE A 204 16.07 -0.14 -10.43
N CYS A 205 14.93 0.41 -10.02
CA CYS A 205 13.76 -0.39 -9.65
C CYS A 205 13.19 -1.15 -10.86
N PHE A 206 13.20 -0.57 -12.06
CA PHE A 206 12.76 -1.26 -13.29
C PHE A 206 13.69 -2.42 -13.62
N ASP A 207 15.01 -2.20 -13.56
CA ASP A 207 16.02 -3.25 -13.75
C ASP A 207 15.79 -4.41 -12.78
N THR A 208 15.55 -4.09 -11.51
CA THR A 208 15.43 -5.09 -10.44
C THR A 208 14.11 -5.84 -10.46
N LEU A 209 12.99 -5.17 -10.72
CA LEU A 209 11.65 -5.71 -10.52
C LEU A 209 10.92 -6.07 -11.80
N ILE A 210 11.17 -5.35 -12.91
CA ILE A 210 10.44 -5.53 -14.17
C ILE A 210 11.24 -6.37 -15.15
N TYR A 211 12.45 -5.93 -15.51
CA TYR A 211 13.24 -6.62 -16.56
C TYR A 211 13.76 -8.00 -16.12
N THR A 212 13.91 -8.24 -14.82
CA THR A 212 14.22 -9.59 -14.29
C THR A 212 13.00 -10.50 -14.18
N ASN A 213 11.79 -9.96 -14.39
CA ASN A 213 10.55 -10.73 -14.19
C ASN A 213 10.28 -11.68 -15.35
N LYS A 214 10.49 -12.98 -15.14
CA LYS A 214 10.36 -14.04 -16.16
C LYS A 214 8.96 -14.21 -16.76
N LYS A 215 7.92 -13.62 -16.15
CA LYS A 215 6.53 -13.79 -16.60
C LYS A 215 6.05 -12.70 -17.53
N ILE A 216 6.61 -11.50 -17.42
CA ILE A 216 6.18 -10.32 -18.22
C ILE A 216 7.15 -10.09 -19.35
N GLN A 217 8.43 -10.26 -19.09
CA GLN A 217 9.55 -10.19 -20.04
C GLN A 217 9.54 -8.97 -21.01
N PRO A 218 9.26 -7.74 -20.56
CA PRO A 218 9.61 -6.60 -21.37
C PRO A 218 11.15 -6.50 -21.41
N ASN A 219 11.72 -6.23 -22.58
CA ASN A 219 13.17 -6.10 -22.70
C ASN A 219 13.66 -4.68 -22.45
N ASN A 220 12.77 -3.70 -22.63
CA ASN A 220 13.08 -2.29 -22.53
C ASN A 220 11.80 -1.48 -22.25
N ILE A 221 11.95 -0.17 -22.17
CA ILE A 221 10.84 0.74 -21.87
C ILE A 221 9.82 0.80 -23.01
N ASP A 222 10.24 0.63 -24.25
CA ASP A 222 9.34 0.65 -25.42
C ASP A 222 8.35 -0.51 -25.38
N ASP A 223 8.80 -1.71 -24.94
CA ASP A 223 7.93 -2.86 -24.72
C ASP A 223 6.88 -2.55 -23.63
N ILE A 224 7.28 -1.89 -22.55
CA ILE A 224 6.38 -1.45 -21.48
C ILE A 224 5.33 -0.48 -22.05
N ILE A 225 5.77 0.52 -22.78
CA ILE A 225 4.89 1.53 -23.40
C ILE A 225 3.90 0.86 -24.38
N ALA A 226 4.37 -0.07 -25.21
CA ALA A 226 3.51 -0.79 -26.14
C ALA A 226 2.41 -1.59 -25.41
N ILE A 227 2.76 -2.28 -24.32
CA ILE A 227 1.79 -3.01 -23.49
C ILE A 227 0.77 -2.04 -22.88
N LEU A 228 1.21 -0.89 -22.37
CA LEU A 228 0.32 0.10 -21.76
C LEU A 228 -0.62 0.73 -22.78
N LEU A 229 -0.13 1.05 -23.98
CA LEU A 229 -0.97 1.58 -25.07
C LEU A 229 -2.07 0.59 -25.45
N ASP A 230 -1.76 -0.71 -25.52
CA ASP A 230 -2.77 -1.75 -25.73
C ASP A 230 -3.81 -1.78 -24.60
N VAL A 231 -3.37 -1.75 -23.34
CA VAL A 231 -4.28 -1.72 -22.17
C VAL A 231 -5.19 -0.49 -22.20
N PHE A 232 -4.64 0.68 -22.51
CA PHE A 232 -5.37 1.95 -22.53
C PHE A 232 -6.25 2.13 -23.76
N SER A 233 -6.03 1.36 -24.84
CA SER A 233 -6.96 1.29 -25.97
C SER A 233 -8.30 0.62 -25.61
N SER A 234 -8.34 -0.15 -24.53
CA SER A 234 -9.54 -0.86 -24.08
C SER A 234 -10.59 0.10 -23.50
N ARG A 235 -11.72 0.25 -24.21
CA ARG A 235 -12.86 1.05 -23.75
C ARG A 235 -13.37 0.62 -22.37
N GLN A 236 -13.37 -0.71 -22.09
CA GLN A 236 -13.83 -1.23 -20.82
C GLN A 236 -12.87 -0.86 -19.68
N PHE A 237 -11.56 -0.89 -19.92
CA PHE A 237 -10.57 -0.48 -18.95
C PHE A 237 -10.68 1.03 -18.64
N MET A 238 -10.74 1.88 -19.67
CA MET A 238 -10.92 3.33 -19.51
C MET A 238 -12.20 3.70 -18.78
N ARG A 239 -13.32 3.01 -19.06
CA ARG A 239 -14.57 3.21 -18.30
C ARG A 239 -14.42 2.91 -16.81
N ARG A 240 -13.61 1.91 -16.42
CA ARG A 240 -13.33 1.64 -15.01
C ARG A 240 -12.49 2.72 -14.34
N LEU A 241 -11.56 3.35 -15.07
CA LEU A 241 -10.80 4.49 -14.57
C LEU A 241 -11.71 5.69 -14.26
N SER A 242 -12.75 5.92 -15.05
CA SER A 242 -13.68 7.04 -14.86
C SER A 242 -14.58 6.90 -13.63
N THR A 243 -14.55 5.74 -12.92
CA THR A 243 -15.38 5.57 -11.72
C THR A 243 -14.87 6.42 -10.55
N ALA A 244 -15.77 7.06 -9.81
CA ALA A 244 -15.41 7.85 -8.63
C ALA A 244 -14.62 7.07 -7.55
N LYS A 245 -14.74 5.74 -7.53
CA LYS A 245 -13.98 4.87 -6.63
C LYS A 245 -12.52 4.75 -7.04
N ALA A 246 -12.22 4.81 -8.33
CA ALA A 246 -10.86 4.69 -8.87
C ALA A 246 -10.17 6.06 -8.96
N ASN A 247 -10.88 7.03 -9.56
CA ASN A 247 -10.38 8.37 -9.84
C ASN A 247 -10.46 9.28 -8.60
N TRP A 248 -9.57 9.05 -7.67
CA TRP A 248 -9.49 9.85 -6.45
C TRP A 248 -8.90 11.25 -6.69
N LEU A 249 -8.14 11.45 -7.79
CA LEU A 249 -7.60 12.75 -8.18
C LEU A 249 -8.65 13.65 -8.84
N MET A 250 -9.76 13.08 -9.36
CA MET A 250 -10.78 13.79 -10.13
C MET A 250 -10.24 14.44 -11.42
N ILE A 251 -9.24 13.81 -12.04
CA ILE A 251 -8.62 14.21 -13.30
C ILE A 251 -9.17 13.33 -14.42
N GLU A 252 -9.30 13.89 -15.63
CA GLU A 252 -9.77 13.10 -16.77
C GLU A 252 -8.82 11.91 -17.05
N PRO A 253 -9.34 10.67 -17.12
CA PRO A 253 -8.49 9.49 -17.30
C PRO A 253 -7.58 9.52 -18.53
N SER A 254 -8.00 10.13 -19.62
CA SER A 254 -7.19 10.30 -20.84
C SER A 254 -5.96 11.17 -20.60
N GLU A 255 -6.09 12.23 -19.80
CA GLU A 255 -4.97 13.09 -19.38
C GLU A 255 -3.97 12.31 -18.51
N VAL A 256 -4.47 11.57 -17.51
CA VAL A 256 -3.64 10.75 -16.62
C VAL A 256 -2.83 9.72 -17.40
N VAL A 257 -3.48 9.02 -18.33
CA VAL A 257 -2.83 8.00 -19.19
C VAL A 257 -1.81 8.65 -20.12
N GLY A 258 -2.15 9.78 -20.76
CA GLY A 258 -1.23 10.52 -21.64
C GLY A 258 0.04 10.92 -20.86
N LYS A 259 -0.11 11.55 -19.70
CA LYS A 259 1.05 11.98 -18.87
C LYS A 259 1.90 10.79 -18.39
N LEU A 260 1.28 9.63 -18.07
CA LEU A 260 2.03 8.43 -17.71
C LEU A 260 2.88 7.91 -18.88
N ILE A 261 2.31 7.84 -20.07
CA ILE A 261 3.05 7.42 -21.28
C ILE A 261 4.18 8.38 -21.59
N ASP A 262 3.91 9.70 -21.56
CA ASP A 262 4.93 10.71 -21.84
C ASP A 262 6.05 10.70 -20.80
N PHE A 263 5.74 10.49 -19.53
CA PHE A 263 6.73 10.31 -18.49
C PHE A 263 7.61 9.07 -18.74
N LEU A 264 7.03 7.93 -19.09
CA LEU A 264 7.80 6.72 -19.38
C LEU A 264 8.74 6.90 -20.59
N LYS A 265 8.36 7.69 -21.60
CA LYS A 265 9.24 8.05 -22.72
C LYS A 265 10.47 8.85 -22.28
N THR A 266 10.45 9.52 -21.14
CA THR A 266 11.63 10.24 -20.63
C THR A 266 12.68 9.31 -20.01
N LEU A 267 12.34 8.03 -19.85
CA LEU A 267 13.25 6.99 -19.32
C LEU A 267 13.96 6.19 -20.42
N VAL A 268 13.73 6.58 -21.69
CA VAL A 268 14.37 5.97 -22.88
C VAL A 268 15.82 6.42 -22.98
#